data_80a73da64b5786c6dfd99bdf786a44e2
#
_entry.id   80a73da64b5786c6dfd99bdf786a44e2
#
_cell.length_a   1.000
_cell.length_b   1.000
_cell.length_c   1.000
_cell.angle_alpha   90.00
_cell.angle_beta   90.00
_cell.angle_gamma   90.00
#
_symmetry.space_group_name_H-M   'P 1'
#
loop_
_entity.id
_entity.type
_entity.pdbx_description
1 polymer ?
#
loop_
_entity_poly.entity_id
_entity_poly.type
_entity_poly.pdbx_seq_one_letter_code
_entity_poly.pdbx_strand_id
1 'polypeptide(L)'
;VTYSEEQINGFPDQDSAVGFAEIMPVDDFGSGFDGPLDPFLVADFDAINSQLLDVVWTPRSAQSWQVGEETSAMYLELDTSYEIADMLLRANYGVRYVKTTTTSEGFIQGETVQIENEYNNFLPAVNLALEATDDVVVRLGLTQSMTRPSLNSLNPGNPSFDYINGSVSVGNPFLDPFTSNNVDFGVEWYFDDEALLAATVFYKDIDNWIVRASEERLVDSAYYDFIDNDA
;
A
#
# COMPACT_ATOMS: atom_id res chain seq x y z
N VAL A 1 -9.15 -15.08 -3.71
CA VAL A 1 -9.02 -16.17 -4.68
C VAL A 1 -10.39 -16.33 -5.31
N THR A 2 -10.51 -16.02 -6.57
CA THR A 2 -11.75 -16.20 -7.35
C THR A 2 -11.54 -17.43 -8.23
N TYR A 3 -12.40 -18.41 -8.11
CA TYR A 3 -12.39 -19.61 -8.94
C TYR A 3 -13.28 -19.36 -10.17
N SER A 4 -12.86 -19.79 -11.37
CA SER A 4 -13.72 -19.80 -12.54
C SER A 4 -14.70 -20.97 -12.45
N GLU A 5 -15.88 -20.87 -13.07
CA GLU A 5 -16.88 -21.98 -13.10
C GLU A 5 -16.32 -23.30 -13.64
N GLU A 6 -15.37 -23.26 -14.57
CA GLU A 6 -14.70 -24.47 -15.07
C GLU A 6 -13.85 -25.19 -14.02
N GLN A 7 -13.37 -24.48 -12.98
CA GLN A 7 -12.62 -25.08 -11.87
C GLN A 7 -13.54 -25.67 -10.80
N ILE A 8 -14.84 -25.38 -10.87
CA ILE A 8 -15.86 -25.86 -9.94
C ILE A 8 -16.62 -27.07 -10.52
N ASN A 9 -16.38 -27.45 -11.77
CA ASN A 9 -16.99 -28.60 -12.44
C ASN A 9 -16.64 -29.97 -11.82
N GLY A 10 -15.90 -29.98 -10.71
CA GLY A 10 -15.67 -31.15 -9.87
C GLY A 10 -16.58 -31.24 -8.66
N PHE A 11 -17.51 -30.32 -8.45
CA PHE A 11 -18.51 -30.48 -7.41
C PHE A 11 -19.48 -31.58 -7.84
N PRO A 12 -19.64 -32.64 -7.02
CA PRO A 12 -20.59 -33.66 -7.30
C PRO A 12 -21.99 -33.05 -7.35
N ASP A 13 -22.84 -33.56 -8.28
CA ASP A 13 -24.26 -33.27 -8.23
C ASP A 13 -24.84 -33.77 -6.87
N GLN A 14 -26.07 -33.40 -6.56
CA GLN A 14 -26.68 -33.72 -5.27
C GLN A 14 -26.63 -35.24 -4.95
N ASP A 15 -26.62 -36.11 -5.96
CA ASP A 15 -26.59 -37.53 -5.78
C ASP A 15 -25.20 -38.12 -5.45
N SER A 16 -24.13 -37.40 -5.80
CA SER A 16 -22.75 -37.75 -5.49
C SER A 16 -22.20 -37.09 -4.22
N ALA A 17 -22.94 -36.17 -3.61
CA ALA A 17 -22.55 -35.49 -2.36
C ALA A 17 -22.36 -36.45 -1.17
N VAL A 18 -22.96 -37.64 -1.24
CA VAL A 18 -22.83 -38.74 -0.23
C VAL A 18 -21.38 -39.21 -0.08
N GLY A 19 -20.55 -39.07 -1.11
CA GLY A 19 -19.12 -39.43 -1.06
C GLY A 19 -18.23 -38.44 -0.30
N PHE A 20 -18.78 -37.28 0.06
CA PHE A 20 -18.05 -36.21 0.77
C PHE A 20 -18.59 -35.92 2.16
N ALA A 21 -19.51 -36.78 2.63
CA ALA A 21 -20.10 -36.68 3.94
C ALA A 21 -19.93 -37.96 4.71
N GLU A 22 -19.62 -37.86 5.96
CA GLU A 22 -19.60 -38.95 6.90
C GLU A 22 -20.73 -38.82 7.92
N ILE A 23 -21.18 -39.97 8.45
CA ILE A 23 -22.15 -39.94 9.53
C ILE A 23 -21.39 -39.74 10.83
N MET A 24 -21.65 -38.62 11.49
CA MET A 24 -21.05 -38.34 12.80
C MET A 24 -21.57 -39.36 13.82
N PRO A 25 -20.70 -40.16 14.47
CA PRO A 25 -21.11 -41.00 15.56
C PRO A 25 -21.59 -40.16 16.73
N VAL A 26 -22.85 -40.33 17.16
CA VAL A 26 -23.48 -39.57 18.22
C VAL A 26 -23.37 -40.22 19.59
N ASP A 27 -22.60 -41.29 19.73
CA ASP A 27 -22.54 -42.09 20.96
C ASP A 27 -22.07 -41.35 22.21
N ASP A 28 -21.38 -40.22 22.03
CA ASP A 28 -20.90 -39.35 23.13
C ASP A 28 -21.32 -37.87 23.00
N PHE A 29 -22.01 -37.48 21.93
CA PHE A 29 -22.43 -36.12 21.74
C PHE A 29 -23.70 -35.79 22.49
N GLY A 30 -23.57 -35.03 23.56
CA GLY A 30 -24.73 -34.57 24.33
C GLY A 30 -25.20 -35.57 25.39
N SER A 31 -24.30 -36.23 26.12
CA SER A 31 -24.61 -37.15 27.25
C SER A 31 -25.47 -36.53 28.38
N GLY A 32 -25.99 -35.32 28.18
CA GLY A 32 -26.93 -34.60 29.05
C GLY A 32 -28.32 -34.38 28.46
N PHE A 33 -28.63 -34.92 27.27
CA PHE A 33 -29.95 -34.79 26.66
C PHE A 33 -30.71 -36.14 26.73
N ASP A 34 -31.89 -36.12 27.34
CA ASP A 34 -32.81 -37.25 27.34
C ASP A 34 -33.54 -37.31 25.99
N GLY A 35 -33.00 -38.10 25.03
CA GLY A 35 -33.64 -38.38 23.76
C GLY A 35 -32.63 -38.92 22.72
N PRO A 36 -33.08 -39.77 21.79
CA PRO A 36 -32.23 -40.21 20.69
C PRO A 36 -31.94 -39.00 19.77
N LEU A 37 -30.69 -38.64 19.65
CA LEU A 37 -30.25 -37.72 18.59
C LEU A 37 -30.12 -38.53 17.31
N ASP A 38 -30.81 -38.11 16.25
CA ASP A 38 -30.62 -38.69 14.94
C ASP A 38 -29.19 -38.36 14.44
N PRO A 39 -28.48 -39.34 13.85
CA PRO A 39 -27.16 -39.07 13.25
C PRO A 39 -27.31 -38.05 12.15
N PHE A 40 -26.40 -37.05 12.14
CA PHE A 40 -26.36 -36.06 11.10
C PHE A 40 -25.11 -36.20 10.24
N LEU A 41 -25.24 -35.73 9.01
CA LEU A 41 -24.15 -35.72 8.05
C LEU A 41 -23.22 -34.56 8.33
N VAL A 42 -21.93 -34.83 8.42
CA VAL A 42 -20.86 -33.80 8.45
C VAL A 42 -20.03 -33.92 7.20
N ALA A 43 -19.45 -32.80 6.78
CA ALA A 43 -18.54 -32.77 5.64
C ALA A 43 -17.27 -33.58 5.95
N ASP A 44 -16.97 -34.57 5.12
CA ASP A 44 -15.69 -35.27 5.12
C ASP A 44 -14.64 -34.38 4.43
N PHE A 45 -13.94 -33.59 5.22
CA PHE A 45 -12.91 -32.68 4.71
C PHE A 45 -11.72 -33.41 4.09
N ASP A 46 -11.41 -34.62 4.49
CA ASP A 46 -10.32 -35.40 3.93
C ASP A 46 -10.70 -35.92 2.53
N ALA A 47 -11.94 -36.42 2.37
CA ALA A 47 -12.46 -36.82 1.07
C ALA A 47 -12.60 -35.62 0.13
N ILE A 48 -13.08 -34.46 0.62
CA ILE A 48 -13.18 -33.23 -0.12
C ILE A 48 -11.77 -32.78 -0.56
N ASN A 49 -10.81 -32.72 0.34
CA ASN A 49 -9.44 -32.27 0.03
C ASN A 49 -8.75 -33.26 -0.94
N SER A 50 -8.94 -34.54 -0.82
CA SER A 50 -8.31 -35.52 -1.71
C SER A 50 -8.81 -35.41 -3.16
N GLN A 51 -10.04 -34.94 -3.36
CA GLN A 51 -10.63 -34.74 -4.70
C GLN A 51 -10.41 -33.30 -5.22
N LEU A 52 -10.27 -32.31 -4.32
CA LEU A 52 -9.95 -30.94 -4.70
C LEU A 52 -8.44 -30.71 -4.92
N LEU A 53 -7.58 -31.64 -4.52
CA LEU A 53 -6.12 -31.54 -4.71
C LEU A 53 -5.66 -31.66 -6.16
N ASP A 54 -6.53 -32.07 -7.09
CA ASP A 54 -6.29 -31.98 -8.53
C ASP A 54 -6.59 -30.57 -9.11
N VAL A 55 -6.89 -29.58 -8.26
CA VAL A 55 -6.99 -28.18 -8.69
C VAL A 55 -5.59 -27.69 -9.08
N VAL A 56 -5.31 -27.73 -10.35
CA VAL A 56 -4.10 -27.10 -10.91
C VAL A 56 -4.25 -25.58 -10.74
N TRP A 57 -3.43 -25.00 -9.88
CA TRP A 57 -3.33 -23.56 -9.74
C TRP A 57 -2.77 -22.97 -11.04
N THR A 58 -3.63 -22.46 -11.88
CA THR A 58 -3.21 -21.65 -13.03
C THR A 58 -3.14 -20.19 -12.58
N PRO A 59 -1.95 -19.58 -12.58
CA PRO A 59 -1.85 -18.15 -12.30
C PRO A 59 -2.68 -17.38 -13.34
N ARG A 60 -3.58 -16.50 -12.88
CA ARG A 60 -4.25 -15.57 -13.78
C ARG A 60 -3.28 -14.46 -14.15
N SER A 61 -2.49 -14.66 -15.20
CA SER A 61 -1.51 -13.69 -15.67
C SER A 61 -2.14 -12.32 -15.93
N ALA A 62 -3.37 -12.29 -16.45
CA ALA A 62 -4.13 -11.05 -16.67
C ALA A 62 -4.44 -10.25 -15.39
N GLN A 63 -4.41 -10.88 -14.21
CA GLN A 63 -4.67 -10.26 -12.91
C GLN A 63 -3.43 -10.18 -12.03
N SER A 64 -2.28 -10.64 -12.54
CA SER A 64 -1.02 -10.62 -11.83
C SER A 64 -0.20 -9.40 -12.23
N TRP A 65 0.39 -8.76 -11.26
CA TRP A 65 1.33 -7.66 -11.46
C TRP A 65 2.41 -7.70 -10.40
N GLN A 66 3.53 -7.09 -10.72
CA GLN A 66 4.66 -6.95 -9.81
C GLN A 66 5.22 -5.54 -9.91
N VAL A 67 5.56 -4.95 -8.76
CA VAL A 67 6.31 -3.70 -8.70
C VAL A 67 7.53 -3.90 -7.83
N GLY A 68 8.69 -3.65 -8.42
CA GLY A 68 9.98 -3.57 -7.75
C GLY A 68 10.36 -2.10 -7.53
N GLU A 69 10.95 -1.80 -6.39
CA GLU A 69 11.49 -0.47 -6.09
C GLU A 69 12.92 -0.63 -5.57
N GLU A 70 13.85 0.07 -6.22
CA GLU A 70 15.24 0.18 -5.79
C GLU A 70 15.55 1.63 -5.44
N THR A 71 16.08 1.86 -4.25
CA THR A 71 16.42 3.20 -3.77
C THR A 71 17.88 3.25 -3.34
N SER A 72 18.61 4.21 -3.89
CA SER A 72 19.96 4.56 -3.48
C SER A 72 19.97 5.98 -2.92
N ALA A 73 20.63 6.19 -1.80
CA ALA A 73 20.68 7.50 -1.18
C ALA A 73 22.05 7.81 -0.59
N MET A 74 22.43 9.10 -0.63
CA MET A 74 23.57 9.62 0.10
C MET A 74 23.13 10.88 0.87
N TYR A 75 23.80 11.16 1.97
CA TYR A 75 23.53 12.34 2.76
C TYR A 75 24.81 12.93 3.34
N LEU A 76 24.74 14.23 3.61
CA LEU A 76 25.74 14.98 4.36
C LEU A 76 25.02 15.79 5.44
N GLU A 77 25.59 15.79 6.64
CA GLU A 77 25.04 16.50 7.79
C GLU A 77 26.19 17.18 8.54
N LEU A 78 25.91 18.40 9.03
CA LEU A 78 26.85 19.21 9.81
C LEU A 78 26.13 19.82 11.00
N ASP A 79 26.63 19.54 12.18
CA ASP A 79 26.22 20.18 13.43
C ASP A 79 27.22 21.25 13.83
N THR A 80 26.70 22.42 14.17
CA THR A 80 27.52 23.56 14.59
C THR A 80 26.87 24.29 15.75
N SER A 81 27.67 25.02 16.49
CA SER A 81 27.20 25.96 17.52
C SER A 81 27.95 27.27 17.41
N TYR A 82 27.24 28.35 17.59
CA TYR A 82 27.75 29.73 17.54
C TYR A 82 27.29 30.52 18.76
N GLU A 83 28.17 31.35 19.30
CA GLU A 83 27.79 32.34 20.29
C GLU A 83 27.53 33.68 19.58
N ILE A 84 26.31 34.20 19.70
CA ILE A 84 25.87 35.44 19.09
C ILE A 84 25.29 36.32 20.18
N ALA A 85 25.98 37.40 20.55
CA ALA A 85 25.54 38.36 21.56
C ALA A 85 25.10 37.70 22.88
N ASP A 86 25.95 36.84 23.42
CA ASP A 86 25.74 36.03 24.65
C ASP A 86 24.62 35.00 24.56
N MET A 87 24.08 34.71 23.37
CA MET A 87 23.09 33.64 23.10
C MET A 87 23.78 32.50 22.38
N LEU A 88 23.42 31.26 22.73
CA LEU A 88 23.89 30.05 22.05
C LEU A 88 22.95 29.69 20.90
N LEU A 89 23.46 29.75 19.68
CA LEU A 89 22.78 29.23 18.50
C LEU A 89 23.34 27.85 18.14
N ARG A 90 22.51 26.82 18.23
CA ARG A 90 22.81 25.50 17.68
C ARG A 90 22.18 25.39 16.29
N ALA A 91 22.93 24.88 15.33
CA ALA A 91 22.49 24.73 13.97
C ALA A 91 22.87 23.34 13.44
N ASN A 92 21.91 22.68 12.81
CA ASN A 92 22.08 21.45 12.07
C ASN A 92 21.73 21.71 10.62
N TYR A 93 22.63 21.38 9.70
CA TYR A 93 22.46 21.52 8.26
C TYR A 93 22.60 20.14 7.65
N GLY A 94 21.62 19.74 6.87
CA GLY A 94 21.64 18.48 6.18
C GLY A 94 21.21 18.59 4.73
N VAL A 95 21.69 17.64 3.94
CA VAL A 95 21.20 17.42 2.59
C VAL A 95 21.22 15.93 2.30
N ARG A 96 20.14 15.44 1.74
CA ARG A 96 20.03 14.07 1.27
C ARG A 96 19.66 14.05 -0.20
N TYR A 97 20.42 13.30 -0.98
CA TYR A 97 20.10 12.97 -2.35
C TYR A 97 19.56 11.54 -2.40
N VAL A 98 18.43 11.36 -3.07
CA VAL A 98 17.77 10.06 -3.21
C VAL A 98 17.51 9.81 -4.69
N LYS A 99 17.96 8.67 -5.19
CA LYS A 99 17.61 8.14 -6.51
C LYS A 99 16.72 6.93 -6.30
N THR A 100 15.57 6.89 -6.95
CA THR A 100 14.64 5.77 -6.93
C THR A 100 14.36 5.30 -8.35
N THR A 101 14.47 3.99 -8.56
CA THR A 101 14.07 3.32 -9.80
C THR A 101 12.92 2.38 -9.46
N THR A 102 11.81 2.50 -10.16
CA THR A 102 10.66 1.60 -10.04
C THR A 102 10.53 0.78 -11.31
N THR A 103 10.32 -0.51 -11.16
CA THR A 103 10.06 -1.45 -12.26
C THR A 103 8.67 -2.02 -12.04
N SER A 104 7.74 -1.69 -12.92
CA SER A 104 6.35 -2.14 -12.88
C SER A 104 6.11 -3.15 -13.99
N GLU A 105 5.72 -4.36 -13.62
CA GLU A 105 5.39 -5.44 -14.56
C GLU A 105 3.92 -5.81 -14.41
N GLY A 106 3.23 -5.98 -15.52
CA GLY A 106 1.83 -6.36 -15.56
C GLY A 106 1.43 -6.92 -16.91
N PHE A 107 0.20 -7.39 -16.99
CA PHE A 107 -0.34 -8.01 -18.19
C PHE A 107 -1.34 -7.06 -18.85
N ILE A 108 -1.03 -6.63 -20.07
CA ILE A 108 -1.84 -5.68 -20.86
C ILE A 108 -2.11 -6.29 -22.23
N GLN A 109 -3.38 -6.39 -22.63
CA GLN A 109 -3.79 -6.89 -23.94
C GLN A 109 -3.18 -8.25 -24.34
N GLY A 110 -3.06 -9.17 -23.40
CA GLY A 110 -2.52 -10.49 -23.68
C GLY A 110 -1.00 -10.61 -23.63
N GLU A 111 -0.29 -9.53 -23.35
CA GLU A 111 1.18 -9.50 -23.27
C GLU A 111 1.68 -9.01 -21.91
N THR A 112 2.80 -9.55 -21.47
CA THR A 112 3.49 -9.02 -20.28
C THR A 112 4.25 -7.76 -20.70
N VAL A 113 3.96 -6.65 -20.00
CA VAL A 113 4.60 -5.35 -20.21
C VAL A 113 5.40 -5.00 -18.97
N GLN A 114 6.64 -4.56 -19.18
CA GLN A 114 7.51 -4.03 -18.14
C GLN A 114 7.77 -2.55 -18.40
N ILE A 115 7.56 -1.72 -17.38
CA ILE A 115 7.74 -0.28 -17.44
C ILE A 115 8.69 0.12 -16.32
N GLU A 116 9.72 0.87 -16.67
CA GLU A 116 10.70 1.43 -15.73
C GLU A 116 10.50 2.94 -15.64
N ASN A 117 10.52 3.46 -14.41
CA ASN A 117 10.49 4.88 -14.12
C ASN A 117 11.59 5.22 -13.12
N GLU A 118 12.28 6.34 -13.34
CA GLU A 118 13.39 6.80 -12.50
C GLU A 118 13.17 8.26 -12.12
N TYR A 119 13.34 8.56 -10.84
CA TYR A 119 13.31 9.94 -10.35
C TYR A 119 14.36 10.17 -9.28
N ASN A 120 14.72 11.46 -9.12
CA ASN A 120 15.74 11.91 -8.19
C ASN A 120 15.18 13.04 -7.32
N ASN A 121 15.50 13.01 -6.03
CA ASN A 121 15.09 14.01 -5.09
C ASN A 121 16.28 14.55 -4.30
N PHE A 122 16.32 15.87 -4.17
CA PHE A 122 17.30 16.59 -3.35
C PHE A 122 16.57 17.19 -2.16
N LEU A 123 16.88 16.74 -0.96
CA LEU A 123 16.13 17.01 0.26
C LEU A 123 17.02 17.76 1.26
N PRO A 124 17.07 19.10 1.18
CA PRO A 124 17.79 19.91 2.15
C PRO A 124 17.01 20.01 3.47
N ALA A 125 17.75 20.17 4.56
CA ALA A 125 17.23 20.42 5.90
C ALA A 125 18.11 21.42 6.64
N VAL A 126 17.48 22.38 7.31
CA VAL A 126 18.13 23.31 8.22
C VAL A 126 17.32 23.37 9.50
N ASN A 127 17.95 23.10 10.62
CA ASN A 127 17.35 23.21 11.94
C ASN A 127 18.20 24.17 12.79
N LEU A 128 17.56 25.18 13.33
CA LEU A 128 18.17 26.17 14.20
C LEU A 128 17.51 26.14 15.57
N ALA A 129 18.29 26.22 16.63
CA ALA A 129 17.81 26.39 17.99
C ALA A 129 18.63 27.48 18.67
N LEU A 130 17.99 28.60 18.96
CA LEU A 130 18.57 29.73 19.66
C LEU A 130 18.15 29.72 21.13
N GLU A 131 19.09 29.60 22.02
CA GLU A 131 18.90 29.83 23.45
C GLU A 131 18.89 31.36 23.67
N ALA A 132 17.70 31.98 23.55
CA ALA A 132 17.54 33.42 23.60
C ALA A 132 17.74 33.97 25.03
N THR A 133 17.38 33.13 26.03
CA THR A 133 17.69 33.35 27.45
C THR A 133 17.91 31.96 28.09
N ASP A 134 18.29 31.94 29.36
CA ASP A 134 18.43 30.65 30.12
C ASP A 134 17.15 29.82 30.11
N ASP A 135 15.98 30.47 29.98
CA ASP A 135 14.67 29.83 30.08
C ASP A 135 13.92 29.79 28.72
N VAL A 136 14.43 30.43 27.67
CA VAL A 136 13.69 30.55 26.40
C VAL A 136 14.51 30.03 25.23
N VAL A 137 13.95 29.07 24.51
CA VAL A 137 14.52 28.51 23.27
C VAL A 137 13.61 28.84 22.08
N VAL A 138 14.18 29.40 21.04
CA VAL A 138 13.50 29.66 19.76
C VAL A 138 14.01 28.68 18.71
N ARG A 139 13.10 28.00 18.01
CA ARG A 139 13.43 26.99 16.99
C ARG A 139 12.92 27.40 15.62
N LEU A 140 13.72 27.13 14.61
CA LEU A 140 13.34 27.26 13.20
C LEU A 140 13.77 26.00 12.45
N GLY A 141 12.82 25.34 11.81
CA GLY A 141 13.04 24.22 10.90
C GLY A 141 12.67 24.61 9.47
N LEU A 142 13.56 24.36 8.53
CA LEU A 142 13.33 24.50 7.09
C LEU A 142 13.72 23.18 6.45
N THR A 143 12.74 22.45 5.89
CA THR A 143 13.01 21.11 5.36
C THR A 143 12.25 20.85 4.07
N GLN A 144 12.86 20.10 3.17
CA GLN A 144 12.16 19.48 2.06
C GLN A 144 12.07 17.99 2.31
N SER A 145 10.85 17.45 2.20
CA SER A 145 10.57 16.02 2.35
C SER A 145 9.91 15.46 1.10
N MET A 146 9.96 14.13 0.93
CA MET A 146 9.26 13.46 -0.15
C MET A 146 8.49 12.25 0.38
N THR A 147 7.40 11.90 -0.32
CA THR A 147 6.68 10.64 -0.11
C THR A 147 6.44 9.96 -1.44
N ARG A 148 6.83 8.70 -1.53
CA ARG A 148 6.71 7.91 -2.75
C ARG A 148 5.26 7.47 -2.99
N PRO A 149 4.87 7.26 -4.26
CA PRO A 149 3.58 6.68 -4.60
C PRO A 149 3.40 5.31 -3.95
N SER A 150 2.17 4.92 -3.68
CA SER A 150 1.89 3.55 -3.24
C SER A 150 2.16 2.57 -4.39
N LEU A 151 2.68 1.38 -4.09
CA LEU A 151 2.98 0.37 -5.11
C LEU A 151 1.74 -0.04 -5.92
N ASN A 152 0.56 -0.05 -5.29
CA ASN A 152 -0.71 -0.30 -5.99
C ASN A 152 -1.02 0.76 -7.05
N SER A 153 -0.60 2.00 -6.84
CA SER A 153 -0.83 3.08 -7.81
C SER A 153 0.08 2.98 -9.03
N LEU A 154 1.18 2.22 -8.92
CA LEU A 154 2.16 1.98 -10.00
C LEU A 154 1.85 0.76 -10.85
N ASN A 155 0.77 0.05 -10.58
CA ASN A 155 0.37 -1.15 -11.31
C ASN A 155 0.04 -0.80 -12.79
N PRO A 156 0.79 -1.31 -13.78
CA PRO A 156 0.55 -1.00 -15.19
C PRO A 156 -0.57 -1.82 -15.80
N GLY A 157 -0.92 -2.94 -15.19
CA GLY A 157 -1.91 -3.89 -15.67
C GLY A 157 -3.03 -4.10 -14.67
N ASN A 158 -3.83 -5.12 -14.89
CA ASN A 158 -4.97 -5.48 -14.05
C ASN A 158 -5.99 -4.33 -13.89
N PRO A 159 -6.53 -3.82 -14.99
CA PRO A 159 -7.59 -2.84 -14.91
C PRO A 159 -8.79 -3.42 -14.14
N SER A 160 -9.27 -2.68 -13.16
CA SER A 160 -10.53 -3.02 -12.50
C SER A 160 -11.68 -2.48 -13.35
N PHE A 161 -12.49 -3.38 -13.90
CA PHE A 161 -13.65 -3.03 -14.71
C PHE A 161 -14.90 -2.98 -13.86
N ASP A 162 -15.62 -1.87 -13.94
CA ASP A 162 -16.99 -1.74 -13.44
C ASP A 162 -17.93 -1.69 -14.66
N TYR A 163 -18.50 -2.85 -14.98
CA TYR A 163 -19.39 -3.00 -16.15
C TYR A 163 -20.72 -2.26 -15.99
N ILE A 164 -21.15 -2.04 -14.73
CA ILE A 164 -22.42 -1.37 -14.45
C ILE A 164 -22.30 0.13 -14.78
N ASN A 165 -21.17 0.72 -14.41
CA ASN A 165 -20.89 2.14 -14.59
C ASN A 165 -20.04 2.43 -15.84
N GLY A 166 -19.62 1.41 -16.57
CA GLY A 166 -18.76 1.54 -17.75
C GLY A 166 -17.43 2.21 -17.43
N SER A 167 -16.85 1.92 -16.25
CA SER A 167 -15.60 2.53 -15.82
C SER A 167 -14.46 1.52 -15.67
N VAL A 168 -13.24 1.99 -15.97
CA VAL A 168 -12.00 1.22 -15.84
C VAL A 168 -11.06 1.98 -14.90
N SER A 169 -10.53 1.30 -13.89
CA SER A 169 -9.53 1.87 -13.01
C SER A 169 -8.18 1.22 -13.29
N VAL A 170 -7.17 2.02 -13.58
CA VAL A 170 -5.78 1.60 -13.85
C VAL A 170 -4.82 2.38 -12.97
N GLY A 171 -3.67 1.80 -12.67
CA GLY A 171 -2.56 2.53 -12.06
C GLY A 171 -1.75 3.31 -13.09
N ASN A 172 -0.80 4.09 -12.62
CA ASN A 172 0.13 4.84 -13.46
C ASN A 172 1.58 4.59 -13.01
N PRO A 173 2.37 3.80 -13.77
CA PRO A 173 3.76 3.52 -13.45
C PRO A 173 4.69 4.75 -13.46
N PHE A 174 4.25 5.86 -14.07
CA PHE A 174 5.02 7.09 -14.23
C PHE A 174 4.71 8.15 -13.15
N LEU A 175 4.11 7.74 -12.03
CA LEU A 175 3.87 8.66 -10.93
C LEU A 175 5.18 9.07 -10.27
N ASP A 176 5.37 10.39 -10.17
CA ASP A 176 6.43 10.99 -9.37
C ASP A 176 6.04 11.05 -7.88
N PRO A 177 7.01 11.08 -6.97
CA PRO A 177 6.74 11.31 -5.56
C PRO A 177 6.17 12.71 -5.35
N PHE A 178 5.28 12.87 -4.38
CA PHE A 178 4.96 14.21 -3.92
C PHE A 178 6.04 14.70 -2.96
N THR A 179 6.36 15.98 -3.10
CA THR A 179 7.35 16.68 -2.29
C THR A 179 6.67 17.72 -1.43
N SER A 180 7.27 18.06 -0.29
CA SER A 180 6.76 19.07 0.61
C SER A 180 7.88 19.97 1.10
N ASN A 181 7.70 21.27 0.92
CA ASN A 181 8.52 22.30 1.54
C ASN A 181 7.88 22.67 2.89
N ASN A 182 8.62 22.50 3.96
CA ASN A 182 8.12 22.68 5.31
C ASN A 182 8.88 23.80 6.00
N VAL A 183 8.15 24.65 6.71
CA VAL A 183 8.67 25.67 7.61
C VAL A 183 8.02 25.49 8.97
N ASP A 184 8.82 25.29 9.99
CA ASP A 184 8.39 25.12 11.36
C ASP A 184 9.06 26.19 12.22
N PHE A 185 8.27 26.96 12.98
CA PHE A 185 8.76 27.96 13.92
C PHE A 185 8.15 27.69 15.30
N GLY A 186 8.99 27.58 16.31
CA GLY A 186 8.57 27.28 17.67
C GLY A 186 9.27 28.14 18.72
N VAL A 187 8.57 28.36 19.82
CA VAL A 187 9.13 29.00 21.02
C VAL A 187 8.80 28.11 22.20
N GLU A 188 9.80 27.82 23.00
CA GLU A 188 9.72 27.05 24.24
C GLU A 188 10.12 27.94 25.40
N TRP A 189 9.31 27.98 26.46
CA TRP A 189 9.60 28.74 27.67
C TRP A 189 9.57 27.81 28.89
N TYR A 190 10.73 27.62 29.47
CA TYR A 190 10.99 26.80 30.65
C TYR A 190 10.91 27.71 31.88
N PHE A 191 9.72 27.98 32.39
CA PHE A 191 9.49 28.96 33.44
C PHE A 191 9.68 28.41 34.88
N ASP A 192 9.89 27.10 35.01
CA ASP A 192 10.23 26.41 36.24
C ASP A 192 10.98 25.11 35.89
N ASP A 193 11.69 24.50 36.83
CA ASP A 193 12.49 23.29 36.65
C ASP A 193 11.66 22.10 36.07
N GLU A 194 10.37 22.05 36.38
CA GLU A 194 9.45 21.01 35.91
C GLU A 194 8.32 21.55 35.01
N ALA A 195 8.40 22.81 34.52
CA ALA A 195 7.31 23.44 33.80
C ALA A 195 7.77 24.04 32.46
N LEU A 196 7.05 23.70 31.40
CA LEU A 196 7.29 24.17 30.03
C LEU A 196 6.00 24.68 29.42
N LEU A 197 6.07 25.83 28.76
CA LEU A 197 5.07 26.29 27.78
C LEU A 197 5.71 26.35 26.40
N ALA A 198 5.10 25.68 25.41
CA ALA A 198 5.58 25.70 24.04
C ALA A 198 4.46 26.10 23.06
N ALA A 199 4.84 26.87 22.03
CA ALA A 199 3.98 27.20 20.90
C ALA A 199 4.74 26.98 19.60
N THR A 200 4.09 26.33 18.62
CA THR A 200 4.67 26.08 17.30
C THR A 200 3.69 26.47 16.21
N VAL A 201 4.21 27.12 15.17
CA VAL A 201 3.50 27.42 13.93
C VAL A 201 4.22 26.69 12.80
N PHE A 202 3.48 26.06 11.90
CA PHE A 202 4.04 25.38 10.75
C PHE A 202 3.34 25.80 9.46
N TYR A 203 4.10 25.73 8.37
CA TYR A 203 3.60 25.89 7.00
C TYR A 203 4.13 24.75 6.15
N LYS A 204 3.26 24.16 5.31
CA LYS A 204 3.61 23.09 4.37
C LYS A 204 3.08 23.44 3.00
N ASP A 205 3.96 23.39 2.02
CA ASP A 205 3.63 23.51 0.59
C ASP A 205 3.94 22.19 -0.10
N ILE A 206 2.89 21.57 -0.65
CA ILE A 206 2.95 20.20 -1.18
C ILE A 206 2.77 20.24 -2.68
N ASP A 207 3.76 19.73 -3.41
CA ASP A 207 3.77 19.59 -4.85
C ASP A 207 3.50 18.13 -5.27
N ASN A 208 3.00 17.93 -6.49
CA ASN A 208 2.73 16.62 -7.11
C ASN A 208 1.71 15.76 -6.34
N TRP A 209 0.68 16.37 -5.77
CA TRP A 209 -0.34 15.63 -5.04
C TRP A 209 -1.05 14.62 -5.95
N ILE A 210 -0.91 13.33 -5.63
CA ILE A 210 -1.49 12.23 -6.40
C ILE A 210 -2.98 12.14 -6.11
N VAL A 211 -3.79 12.36 -7.13
CA VAL A 211 -5.26 12.25 -7.07
C VAL A 211 -5.75 11.24 -8.09
N ARG A 212 -6.92 10.64 -7.81
CA ARG A 212 -7.65 9.88 -8.82
C ARG A 212 -8.33 10.88 -9.75
N ALA A 213 -8.03 10.79 -11.03
CA ALA A 213 -8.70 11.53 -12.08
C ALA A 213 -9.59 10.56 -12.89
N SER A 214 -10.75 11.04 -13.37
CA SER A 214 -11.60 10.31 -14.29
C SER A 214 -11.63 11.06 -15.60
N GLU A 215 -11.44 10.34 -16.70
CA GLU A 215 -11.47 10.85 -18.07
C GLU A 215 -12.44 9.98 -18.89
N GLU A 216 -13.31 10.61 -19.66
CA GLU A 216 -14.11 9.88 -20.65
C GLU A 216 -13.26 9.60 -21.87
N ARG A 217 -13.10 8.34 -22.18
CA ARG A 217 -12.28 7.87 -23.29
C ARG A 217 -13.04 6.83 -24.10
N LEU A 218 -12.95 6.89 -25.43
CA LEU A 218 -13.34 5.76 -26.26
C LEU A 218 -12.30 4.65 -26.07
N VAL A 219 -12.75 3.54 -25.50
CA VAL A 219 -11.93 2.33 -25.37
C VAL A 219 -12.13 1.51 -26.64
N ASP A 220 -11.04 1.06 -27.27
CA ASP A 220 -11.10 0.21 -28.45
C ASP A 220 -11.83 -1.09 -28.13
N SER A 221 -12.63 -1.59 -29.08
CA SER A 221 -13.42 -2.84 -28.91
C SER A 221 -12.54 -4.05 -28.57
N ALA A 222 -11.26 -4.04 -28.98
CA ALA A 222 -10.28 -5.04 -28.58
C ALA A 222 -10.10 -5.16 -27.03
N TYR A 223 -10.43 -4.13 -26.29
CA TYR A 223 -10.50 -4.18 -24.83
C TYR A 223 -11.72 -4.95 -24.32
N TYR A 224 -12.80 -4.97 -25.09
CA TYR A 224 -14.04 -5.71 -24.79
C TYR A 224 -13.97 -7.15 -25.25
N ASP A 225 -13.29 -7.43 -26.38
CA ASP A 225 -13.12 -8.79 -26.91
C ASP A 225 -12.32 -9.70 -25.96
N PHE A 226 -11.53 -9.10 -25.06
CA PHE A 226 -10.83 -9.81 -23.98
C PHE A 226 -11.78 -10.30 -22.86
N ILE A 227 -12.94 -9.69 -22.76
CA ILE A 227 -13.94 -9.95 -21.71
C ILE A 227 -14.93 -11.02 -22.14
N ASP A 228 -15.25 -11.07 -23.45
CA ASP A 228 -16.28 -11.95 -24.01
C ASP A 228 -15.75 -13.38 -24.35
N ASN A 229 -14.44 -13.58 -24.30
CA ASN A 229 -13.83 -14.90 -24.57
C ASN A 229 -13.67 -15.79 -23.36
N ASP A 230 -14.02 -15.32 -22.14
CA ASP A 230 -13.99 -16.09 -20.90
C ASP A 230 -15.40 -16.31 -20.30
N ALA A 231 -16.47 -16.17 -21.09
CA ALA A 231 -17.85 -16.46 -20.69
C ALA A 231 -18.33 -17.82 -21.20
#